data_92d2f42dacc51b412474ce0671c923e6
#
_entry.id   92d2f42dacc51b412474ce0671c923e6
#
_cell.length_a   1.000
_cell.length_b   1.000
_cell.length_c   1.000
_cell.angle_alpha   90.00
_cell.angle_beta   90.00
_cell.angle_gamma   90.00
#
_symmetry.space_group_name_H-M   'P 1'
#
loop_
_entity.id
_entity.type
_entity.pdbx_description
1 polymer ?
#
loop_
_entity_poly.entity_id
_entity_poly.type
_entity_poly.pdbx_seq_one_letter_code
_entity_poly.pdbx_strand_id
1 'polypeptide(L)'
;AFQSYIAREGMVTGGTGARVRPVTSCKGTTCVFGLYDTQALARELHQRFYEGCHSLALPHKFKIAVGGCPNNCVKPELNDLGLVGQRVPQYKPEFCRGCKKCQVAEVCPMKAAALPQGEKMVLDAARCNHCGRCASACPFGALACGETRYKVYVGGRWGKEIRIGTPLSALVAREEVPAVVERAILLFQREGLPG
;
A
#
# COMPACT_ATOMS: atom_id res chain seq x y z
N ALA A 1 -20.44 7.07 -32.11
CA ALA A 1 -21.85 7.04 -31.63
C ALA A 1 -21.96 6.97 -30.12
N PHE A 2 -21.42 5.91 -29.43
CA PHE A 2 -21.54 5.77 -27.96
C PHE A 2 -20.84 6.90 -27.18
N GLN A 3 -19.60 7.21 -27.51
CA GLN A 3 -18.85 8.30 -26.86
C GLN A 3 -19.53 9.66 -27.01
N SER A 4 -20.08 9.94 -28.21
CA SER A 4 -20.82 11.18 -28.45
C SER A 4 -22.13 11.24 -27.66
N TYR A 5 -22.77 10.10 -27.43
CA TYR A 5 -23.97 10.01 -26.62
C TYR A 5 -23.70 10.31 -25.15
N ILE A 6 -22.72 9.61 -24.52
CA ILE A 6 -22.41 9.82 -23.10
C ILE A 6 -21.84 11.21 -22.83
N ALA A 7 -21.11 11.81 -23.77
CA ALA A 7 -20.63 13.20 -23.63
C ALA A 7 -21.76 14.23 -23.56
N ARG A 8 -22.91 14.00 -24.26
CA ARG A 8 -24.10 14.85 -24.15
C ARG A 8 -24.74 14.80 -22.77
N GLU A 9 -24.60 13.65 -22.08
CA GLU A 9 -25.08 13.45 -20.72
C GLU A 9 -24.07 13.93 -19.64
N GLY A 10 -23.03 14.66 -20.05
CA GLY A 10 -21.98 15.15 -19.15
C GLY A 10 -21.06 14.06 -18.58
N MET A 11 -21.12 12.85 -19.14
CA MET A 11 -20.31 11.72 -18.71
C MET A 11 -19.04 11.57 -19.56
N VAL A 12 -17.99 11.04 -18.95
CA VAL A 12 -16.70 10.74 -19.62
C VAL A 12 -16.45 9.24 -19.65
N THR A 13 -15.92 8.73 -20.74
CA THR A 13 -15.46 7.33 -20.80
C THR A 13 -14.22 7.13 -19.95
N GLY A 14 -14.10 5.96 -19.31
CA GLY A 14 -12.89 5.56 -18.61
C GLY A 14 -11.66 5.50 -19.53
N GLY A 15 -10.49 5.58 -18.94
CA GLY A 15 -9.23 5.57 -19.67
C GLY A 15 -8.96 4.27 -20.42
N THR A 16 -8.56 4.40 -21.69
CA THR A 16 -8.14 3.29 -22.55
C THR A 16 -6.76 3.59 -23.15
N GLY A 17 -6.14 2.59 -23.77
CA GLY A 17 -4.86 2.78 -24.47
C GLY A 17 -3.61 2.82 -23.57
N ALA A 18 -2.51 3.26 -24.12
CA ALA A 18 -1.20 3.32 -23.49
C ALA A 18 -1.04 4.61 -22.65
N ARG A 19 -1.72 4.65 -21.53
CA ARG A 19 -1.81 5.81 -20.61
C ARG A 19 -1.91 5.35 -19.17
N VAL A 20 -1.81 6.28 -18.23
CA VAL A 20 -2.17 6.04 -16.83
C VAL A 20 -3.65 5.64 -16.76
N ARG A 21 -3.96 4.62 -15.99
CA ARG A 21 -5.32 4.11 -15.78
C ARG A 21 -5.95 4.71 -14.54
N PRO A 22 -7.28 4.70 -14.43
CA PRO A 22 -7.95 5.05 -13.18
C PRO A 22 -7.33 4.32 -11.99
N VAL A 23 -7.05 5.06 -10.91
CA VAL A 23 -6.43 4.49 -9.72
C VAL A 23 -7.40 3.58 -8.99
N THR A 24 -6.97 2.37 -8.68
CA THR A 24 -7.76 1.40 -7.93
C THR A 24 -7.40 1.48 -6.45
N SER A 25 -8.39 1.45 -5.55
CA SER A 25 -8.16 1.36 -4.12
C SER A 25 -9.00 0.27 -3.45
N CYS A 26 -8.52 -0.22 -2.32
CA CYS A 26 -9.35 -1.03 -1.43
C CYS A 26 -10.28 -0.13 -0.58
N LYS A 27 -11.22 -0.73 0.16
CA LYS A 27 -12.11 -0.02 1.10
C LYS A 27 -11.42 0.40 2.41
N GLY A 28 -10.09 0.62 2.42
CA GLY A 28 -9.31 0.83 3.65
C GLY A 28 -9.82 1.97 4.53
N THR A 29 -10.43 3.01 3.94
CA THR A 29 -11.06 4.13 4.65
C THR A 29 -12.11 3.68 5.69
N THR A 30 -12.91 2.65 5.37
CA THR A 30 -13.98 2.13 6.23
C THR A 30 -13.68 0.74 6.79
N CYS A 31 -12.50 0.20 6.52
CA CYS A 31 -12.10 -1.14 6.92
C CYS A 31 -11.47 -1.14 8.31
N VAL A 32 -11.87 -2.08 9.17
CA VAL A 32 -11.28 -2.26 10.52
C VAL A 32 -9.77 -2.53 10.51
N PHE A 33 -9.22 -2.96 9.39
CA PHE A 33 -7.79 -3.19 9.18
C PHE A 33 -7.10 -2.06 8.41
N GLY A 34 -7.85 -1.05 7.97
CA GLY A 34 -7.30 0.10 7.25
C GLY A 34 -6.36 0.90 8.15
N LEU A 35 -5.19 1.24 7.62
CA LEU A 35 -4.19 2.02 8.36
C LEU A 35 -4.25 3.51 8.01
N TYR A 36 -4.99 3.86 6.97
CA TYR A 36 -5.15 5.23 6.46
C TYR A 36 -6.36 5.33 5.53
N ASP A 37 -6.73 6.56 5.16
CA ASP A 37 -7.80 6.83 4.19
C ASP A 37 -7.33 6.52 2.76
N THR A 38 -7.63 5.30 2.30
CA THR A 38 -7.26 4.83 0.96
C THR A 38 -8.03 5.54 -0.14
N GLN A 39 -9.25 5.96 0.12
CA GLN A 39 -10.08 6.67 -0.87
C GLN A 39 -9.56 8.08 -1.11
N ALA A 40 -9.17 8.80 -0.03
CA ALA A 40 -8.57 10.12 -0.16
C ALA A 40 -7.25 10.07 -0.96
N LEU A 41 -6.35 9.13 -0.62
CA LEU A 41 -5.09 8.96 -1.36
C LEU A 41 -5.33 8.58 -2.82
N ALA A 42 -6.25 7.65 -3.08
CA ALA A 42 -6.55 7.23 -4.45
C ALA A 42 -7.15 8.37 -5.28
N ARG A 43 -8.00 9.20 -4.70
CA ARG A 43 -8.58 10.39 -5.36
C ARG A 43 -7.51 11.41 -5.71
N GLU A 44 -6.61 11.70 -4.78
CA GLU A 44 -5.48 12.62 -5.01
C GLU A 44 -4.59 12.14 -6.18
N LEU A 45 -4.19 10.86 -6.15
CA LEU A 45 -3.38 10.27 -7.21
C LEU A 45 -4.13 10.20 -8.55
N HIS A 46 -5.43 9.95 -8.51
CA HIS A 46 -6.30 9.93 -9.69
C HIS A 46 -6.36 11.32 -10.35
N GLN A 47 -6.66 12.36 -9.56
CA GLN A 47 -6.71 13.74 -10.07
C GLN A 47 -5.36 14.17 -10.63
N ARG A 48 -4.28 13.87 -9.93
CA ARG A 48 -2.94 14.30 -10.34
C ARG A 48 -2.42 13.54 -11.57
N PHE A 49 -2.56 12.23 -11.64
CA PHE A 49 -1.86 11.41 -12.63
C PHE A 49 -2.79 10.81 -13.70
N TYR A 50 -4.04 10.52 -13.39
CA TYR A 50 -4.99 10.08 -14.40
C TYR A 50 -5.59 11.27 -15.15
N GLU A 51 -6.15 12.24 -14.44
CA GLU A 51 -6.76 13.43 -15.06
C GLU A 51 -5.70 14.41 -15.52
N GLY A 52 -4.75 14.77 -14.65
CA GLY A 52 -3.71 15.77 -14.95
C GLY A 52 -2.69 15.33 -15.99
N CYS A 53 -2.47 14.03 -16.17
CA CYS A 53 -1.56 13.48 -17.19
C CYS A 53 -2.31 12.74 -18.32
N HIS A 54 -3.57 13.07 -18.58
CA HIS A 54 -4.41 12.35 -19.52
C HIS A 54 -3.85 12.30 -20.94
N SER A 55 -3.11 13.33 -21.37
CA SER A 55 -2.46 13.42 -22.69
C SER A 55 -1.12 12.69 -22.77
N LEU A 56 -0.56 12.25 -21.63
CA LEU A 56 0.75 11.61 -21.59
C LEU A 56 0.71 10.24 -22.27
N ALA A 57 1.42 10.09 -23.39
CA ALA A 57 1.60 8.81 -24.05
C ALA A 57 2.67 7.99 -23.32
N LEU A 58 2.34 6.73 -23.04
CA LEU A 58 3.24 5.77 -22.39
C LEU A 58 3.49 4.59 -23.33
N PRO A 59 4.55 3.79 -23.13
CA PRO A 59 4.79 2.58 -23.92
C PRO A 59 3.65 1.55 -23.81
N HIS A 60 3.00 1.47 -22.67
CA HIS A 60 1.84 0.63 -22.39
C HIS A 60 0.97 1.27 -21.30
N LYS A 61 -0.20 0.67 -21.00
CA LYS A 61 -1.05 1.10 -19.87
C LYS A 61 -0.27 1.06 -18.55
N PHE A 62 -0.44 2.07 -17.70
CA PHE A 62 0.15 2.15 -16.38
C PHE A 62 -0.94 2.12 -15.30
N LYS A 63 -0.92 1.11 -14.44
CA LYS A 63 -1.92 0.88 -13.40
C LYS A 63 -1.34 1.18 -12.02
N ILE A 64 -2.11 1.94 -11.23
CA ILE A 64 -1.78 2.28 -9.84
C ILE A 64 -2.82 1.66 -8.92
N ALA A 65 -2.37 0.95 -7.89
CA ALA A 65 -3.25 0.35 -6.89
C ALA A 65 -2.86 0.76 -5.46
N VAL A 66 -3.89 1.11 -4.67
CA VAL A 66 -3.76 1.66 -3.31
C VAL A 66 -4.36 0.67 -2.31
N GLY A 67 -3.51 -0.02 -1.55
CA GLY A 67 -3.86 -0.98 -0.53
C GLY A 67 -3.72 -0.41 0.88
N GLY A 68 -4.76 -0.52 1.70
CA GLY A 68 -4.86 0.08 3.04
C GLY A 68 -4.02 -0.62 4.12
N CYS A 69 -3.63 -1.87 3.93
CA CYS A 69 -2.86 -2.66 4.89
C CYS A 69 -2.26 -3.93 4.25
N PRO A 70 -1.41 -4.68 4.97
CA PRO A 70 -0.78 -5.91 4.43
C PRO A 70 -1.73 -7.07 4.11
N ASN A 71 -3.05 -6.97 4.36
CA ASN A 71 -4.01 -7.97 3.86
C ASN A 71 -4.12 -7.95 2.32
N ASN A 72 -3.64 -6.90 1.66
CA ASN A 72 -3.35 -6.89 0.22
C ASN A 72 -4.55 -7.19 -0.68
N CYS A 73 -5.74 -6.72 -0.32
CA CYS A 73 -7.03 -7.08 -0.96
C CYS A 73 -7.11 -6.71 -2.44
N VAL A 74 -6.46 -5.62 -2.87
CA VAL A 74 -6.45 -5.16 -4.28
C VAL A 74 -5.19 -5.57 -5.03
N LYS A 75 -4.36 -6.44 -4.42
CA LYS A 75 -3.12 -6.95 -5.01
C LYS A 75 -2.23 -5.86 -5.61
N PRO A 76 -1.83 -4.82 -4.83
CA PRO A 76 -1.02 -3.73 -5.34
C PRO A 76 0.25 -4.18 -6.04
N GLU A 77 0.90 -5.24 -5.55
CA GLU A 77 2.14 -5.81 -6.12
C GLU A 77 1.99 -6.37 -7.54
N LEU A 78 0.76 -6.55 -8.03
CA LEU A 78 0.49 -7.02 -9.39
C LEU A 78 0.14 -5.87 -10.36
N ASN A 79 0.35 -4.64 -9.94
CA ASN A 79 0.15 -3.44 -10.75
C ASN A 79 1.50 -2.78 -11.06
N ASP A 80 1.53 -1.92 -12.07
CA ASP A 80 2.75 -1.23 -12.48
C ASP A 80 3.34 -0.42 -11.32
N LEU A 81 2.46 0.16 -10.47
CA LEU A 81 2.80 0.72 -9.18
C LEU A 81 1.76 0.32 -8.12
N GLY A 82 2.24 -0.20 -7.00
CA GLY A 82 1.40 -0.60 -5.88
C GLY A 82 1.82 0.02 -4.57
N LEU A 83 0.84 0.50 -3.79
CA LEU A 83 1.03 1.08 -2.46
C LEU A 83 0.37 0.18 -1.41
N VAL A 84 1.09 -0.16 -0.35
CA VAL A 84 0.56 -0.91 0.79
C VAL A 84 0.88 -0.17 2.09
N GLY A 85 -0.16 0.22 2.83
CA GLY A 85 0.02 0.84 4.14
C GLY A 85 0.66 -0.12 5.14
N GLN A 86 1.60 0.39 5.90
CA GLN A 86 2.31 -0.33 6.95
C GLN A 86 2.53 0.55 8.17
N ARG A 87 2.56 -0.08 9.36
CA ARG A 87 2.96 0.54 10.64
C ARG A 87 4.04 -0.31 11.29
N VAL A 88 5.24 0.24 11.39
CA VAL A 88 6.38 -0.45 11.99
C VAL A 88 6.22 -0.47 13.50
N PRO A 89 6.24 -1.64 14.16
CA PRO A 89 6.19 -1.72 15.60
C PRO A 89 7.49 -1.19 16.23
N GLN A 90 7.33 -0.46 17.32
CA GLN A 90 8.41 0.06 18.16
C GLN A 90 8.31 -0.63 19.50
N TYR A 91 9.20 -1.59 19.74
CA TYR A 91 9.26 -2.33 20.99
C TYR A 91 10.21 -1.67 21.97
N LYS A 92 9.72 -1.47 23.22
CA LYS A 92 10.43 -0.87 24.36
C LYS A 92 10.54 -1.92 25.46
N PRO A 93 11.63 -2.69 25.52
CA PRO A 93 11.79 -3.78 26.46
C PRO A 93 11.73 -3.34 27.94
N GLU A 94 12.08 -2.09 28.22
CA GLU A 94 12.05 -1.50 29.56
C GLU A 94 10.65 -1.46 30.18
N PHE A 95 9.60 -1.34 29.36
CA PHE A 95 8.20 -1.37 29.79
C PHE A 95 7.58 -2.77 29.78
N CYS A 96 8.29 -3.76 29.23
CA CYS A 96 7.78 -5.13 29.18
C CYS A 96 7.91 -5.83 30.54
N ARG A 97 6.78 -6.31 31.09
CA ARG A 97 6.70 -6.94 32.41
C ARG A 97 6.79 -8.48 32.39
N GLY A 98 6.98 -9.12 31.23
CA GLY A 98 7.03 -10.59 31.16
C GLY A 98 5.72 -11.23 31.64
N CYS A 99 4.59 -10.82 31.12
CA CYS A 99 3.26 -11.27 31.56
C CYS A 99 3.08 -12.80 31.35
N LYS A 100 2.32 -13.47 32.21
CA LYS A 100 1.96 -14.90 32.00
C LYS A 100 1.27 -15.14 30.65
N LYS A 101 0.54 -14.13 30.16
CA LYS A 101 -0.19 -14.14 28.89
C LYS A 101 0.06 -12.81 28.17
N CYS A 102 0.69 -12.85 27.01
CA CYS A 102 1.06 -11.65 26.27
C CYS A 102 0.00 -11.33 25.19
N GLN A 103 -0.75 -10.26 25.40
CA GLN A 103 -1.78 -9.83 24.44
C GLN A 103 -1.19 -9.46 23.07
N VAL A 104 0.04 -8.92 23.02
CA VAL A 104 0.73 -8.63 21.76
C VAL A 104 0.98 -9.90 20.95
N ALA A 105 1.43 -10.97 21.59
CA ALA A 105 1.63 -12.27 20.93
C ALA A 105 0.30 -12.87 20.44
N GLU A 106 -0.79 -12.74 21.22
CA GLU A 106 -2.10 -13.26 20.85
C GLU A 106 -2.72 -12.57 19.64
N VAL A 107 -2.62 -11.24 19.56
CA VAL A 107 -3.21 -10.49 18.44
C VAL A 107 -2.35 -10.53 17.18
N CYS A 108 -1.13 -11.05 17.24
CA CYS A 108 -0.21 -11.07 16.12
C CYS A 108 -0.57 -12.14 15.08
N PRO A 109 -1.12 -11.79 13.90
CA PRO A 109 -1.55 -12.78 12.91
C PRO A 109 -0.37 -13.50 12.26
N MET A 110 0.81 -12.88 12.29
CA MET A 110 2.04 -13.43 11.74
C MET A 110 2.84 -14.27 12.74
N LYS A 111 2.38 -14.31 14.02
CA LYS A 111 3.15 -14.93 15.12
C LYS A 111 4.60 -14.41 15.19
N ALA A 112 4.77 -13.15 14.82
CA ALA A 112 6.06 -12.47 14.89
C ALA A 112 6.41 -12.01 16.30
N ALA A 113 5.42 -11.88 17.20
CA ALA A 113 5.62 -11.62 18.61
C ALA A 113 5.48 -12.91 19.40
N ALA A 114 6.45 -13.23 20.24
CA ALA A 114 6.46 -14.39 21.12
C ALA A 114 6.82 -13.98 22.56
N LEU A 115 6.32 -14.71 23.52
CA LEU A 115 6.68 -14.55 24.93
C LEU A 115 7.30 -15.87 25.44
N PRO A 116 8.62 -16.00 25.48
CA PRO A 116 9.29 -17.12 26.12
C PRO A 116 8.95 -17.17 27.61
N GLN A 117 8.93 -18.36 28.18
CA GLN A 117 8.59 -18.54 29.61
C GLN A 117 9.60 -17.82 30.51
N GLY A 118 9.09 -16.95 31.41
CA GLY A 118 9.88 -16.22 32.38
C GLY A 118 10.69 -15.05 31.80
N GLU A 119 10.50 -14.75 30.53
CA GLU A 119 11.27 -13.70 29.83
C GLU A 119 10.38 -12.55 29.36
N LYS A 120 11.00 -11.53 28.77
CA LYS A 120 10.31 -10.44 28.09
C LYS A 120 9.88 -10.88 26.68
N MET A 121 8.88 -10.20 26.12
CA MET A 121 8.43 -10.44 24.76
C MET A 121 9.59 -10.26 23.75
N VAL A 122 9.60 -11.12 22.74
CA VAL A 122 10.54 -11.03 21.60
C VAL A 122 9.75 -10.72 20.35
N LEU A 123 10.28 -9.84 19.51
CA LEU A 123 9.69 -9.50 18.21
C LEU A 123 10.62 -9.95 17.08
N ASP A 124 10.14 -10.86 16.26
CA ASP A 124 10.81 -11.29 15.03
C ASP A 124 10.46 -10.32 13.89
N ALA A 125 11.41 -9.44 13.57
CA ALA A 125 11.25 -8.44 12.52
C ALA A 125 11.12 -9.06 11.12
N ALA A 126 11.72 -10.22 10.87
CA ALA A 126 11.66 -10.89 9.57
C ALA A 126 10.26 -11.46 9.28
N ARG A 127 9.56 -11.90 10.32
CA ARG A 127 8.18 -12.40 10.21
C ARG A 127 7.14 -11.29 10.26
N CYS A 128 7.49 -10.09 10.74
CA CYS A 128 6.56 -9.00 10.92
C CYS A 128 6.18 -8.37 9.58
N ASN A 129 4.88 -8.36 9.23
CA ASN A 129 4.37 -7.70 8.03
C ASN A 129 3.93 -6.24 8.26
N HIS A 130 4.22 -5.67 9.43
CA HIS A 130 3.90 -4.29 9.80
C HIS A 130 2.40 -3.94 9.72
N CYS A 131 1.52 -4.88 10.08
CA CYS A 131 0.06 -4.67 10.02
C CYS A 131 -0.51 -3.75 11.11
N GLY A 132 0.29 -3.35 12.10
CA GLY A 132 -0.10 -2.41 13.15
C GLY A 132 -1.08 -2.93 14.20
N ARG A 133 -1.54 -4.20 14.13
CA ARG A 133 -2.54 -4.75 15.08
C ARG A 133 -2.08 -4.77 16.53
N CYS A 134 -0.79 -4.79 16.76
CA CYS A 134 -0.19 -4.79 18.09
C CYS A 134 -0.10 -3.41 18.74
N ALA A 135 -0.42 -2.32 18.02
CA ALA A 135 -0.21 -0.93 18.46
C ALA A 135 -0.83 -0.60 19.82
N SER A 136 -2.00 -1.15 20.11
CA SER A 136 -2.75 -0.93 21.36
C SER A 136 -2.90 -2.18 22.23
N ALA A 137 -2.21 -3.25 21.89
CA ALA A 137 -2.41 -4.53 22.57
C ALA A 137 -1.68 -4.63 23.91
N CYS A 138 -0.57 -3.91 24.10
CA CYS A 138 0.18 -3.93 25.36
C CYS A 138 -0.37 -2.90 26.35
N PRO A 139 -0.97 -3.30 27.49
CA PRO A 139 -1.50 -2.37 28.48
C PRO A 139 -0.42 -1.58 29.21
N PHE A 140 0.85 -2.03 29.14
CA PHE A 140 1.99 -1.36 29.76
C PHE A 140 2.77 -0.44 28.81
N GLY A 141 2.31 -0.28 27.58
CA GLY A 141 2.96 0.56 26.59
C GLY A 141 4.31 0.04 26.08
N ALA A 142 4.64 -1.25 26.32
CA ALA A 142 5.89 -1.85 25.87
C ALA A 142 5.99 -1.96 24.34
N LEU A 143 4.86 -1.82 23.62
CA LEU A 143 4.84 -1.83 22.17
C LEU A 143 3.91 -0.74 21.65
N ALA A 144 4.45 0.13 20.82
CA ALA A 144 3.73 1.14 20.06
C ALA A 144 3.95 0.89 18.57
N CYS A 145 3.18 1.54 17.72
CA CYS A 145 3.47 1.58 16.29
C CYS A 145 3.67 3.04 15.87
N GLY A 146 4.63 3.25 14.99
CA GLY A 146 4.86 4.53 14.36
C GLY A 146 3.71 4.96 13.43
N GLU A 147 3.90 6.08 12.77
CA GLU A 147 2.99 6.57 11.73
C GLU A 147 2.86 5.58 10.58
N THR A 148 1.76 5.70 9.84
CA THR A 148 1.57 4.90 8.64
C THR A 148 2.56 5.33 7.58
N ARG A 149 3.31 4.37 7.06
CA ARG A 149 4.19 4.51 5.90
C ARG A 149 3.76 3.55 4.80
N TYR A 150 4.34 3.70 3.62
CA TYR A 150 3.90 2.98 2.44
C TYR A 150 5.02 2.08 1.91
N LYS A 151 4.74 0.79 1.84
CA LYS A 151 5.55 -0.12 1.03
C LYS A 151 5.13 0.04 -0.41
N VAL A 152 6.06 0.42 -1.26
CA VAL A 152 5.81 0.67 -2.68
C VAL A 152 6.38 -0.47 -3.50
N TYR A 153 5.57 -1.02 -4.40
CA TYR A 153 5.96 -2.01 -5.39
C TYR A 153 5.97 -1.37 -6.77
N VAL A 154 6.96 -1.69 -7.60
CA VAL A 154 7.09 -1.21 -8.97
C VAL A 154 7.30 -2.36 -9.95
N GLY A 155 6.75 -2.24 -11.15
CA GLY A 155 6.90 -3.19 -12.24
C GLY A 155 6.14 -4.50 -12.06
N GLY A 156 5.04 -4.48 -11.31
CA GLY A 156 4.11 -5.61 -11.24
C GLY A 156 3.29 -5.76 -12.53
N ARG A 157 2.90 -6.99 -12.83
CA ARG A 157 2.11 -7.32 -14.02
C ARG A 157 1.13 -8.45 -13.73
N TRP A 158 -0.08 -8.30 -14.23
CA TRP A 158 -1.11 -9.34 -14.18
C TRP A 158 -1.74 -9.50 -15.57
N GLY A 159 -1.79 -10.71 -16.05
CA GLY A 159 -2.36 -11.04 -17.35
C GLY A 159 -1.81 -12.37 -17.91
N LYS A 160 -1.46 -12.40 -19.19
CA LYS A 160 -0.84 -13.60 -19.83
C LYS A 160 0.47 -13.99 -19.13
N GLU A 161 1.21 -13.00 -18.68
CA GLU A 161 2.41 -13.17 -17.83
C GLU A 161 2.14 -12.51 -16.49
N ILE A 162 2.54 -13.17 -15.42
CA ILE A 162 2.40 -12.69 -14.04
C ILE A 162 3.78 -12.34 -13.52
N ARG A 163 3.91 -11.10 -13.00
CA ARG A 163 5.11 -10.65 -12.31
C ARG A 163 4.73 -9.90 -11.04
N ILE A 164 5.29 -10.32 -9.93
CA ILE A 164 5.20 -9.55 -8.68
C ILE A 164 6.15 -8.35 -8.79
N GLY A 165 5.65 -7.17 -8.50
CA GLY A 165 6.44 -5.94 -8.47
C GLY A 165 7.56 -6.02 -7.45
N THR A 166 8.67 -5.36 -7.75
CA THR A 166 9.81 -5.24 -6.84
C THR A 166 9.49 -4.18 -5.78
N PRO A 167 9.58 -4.50 -4.48
CA PRO A 167 9.41 -3.49 -3.45
C PRO A 167 10.60 -2.54 -3.40
N LEU A 168 10.34 -1.26 -3.14
CA LEU A 168 11.40 -0.33 -2.79
C LEU A 168 12.06 -0.76 -1.47
N SER A 169 13.34 -0.43 -1.29
CA SER A 169 14.14 -0.82 -0.13
C SER A 169 13.69 -0.15 1.17
N ALA A 170 13.09 1.03 1.07
CA ALA A 170 12.58 1.79 2.21
C ALA A 170 11.06 2.03 2.13
N LEU A 171 10.44 2.19 3.28
CA LEU A 171 9.05 2.64 3.39
C LEU A 171 8.98 4.14 3.12
N VAL A 172 8.04 4.54 2.28
CA VAL A 172 7.82 5.92 1.83
C VAL A 172 6.89 6.64 2.82
N ALA A 173 7.18 7.88 3.13
CA ALA A 173 6.29 8.74 3.92
C ALA A 173 5.10 9.22 3.07
N ARG A 174 3.99 9.66 3.71
CA ARG A 174 2.76 10.04 3.02
C ARG A 174 2.97 11.17 1.99
N GLU A 175 3.71 12.17 2.38
CA GLU A 175 4.03 13.36 1.59
C GLU A 175 4.94 13.07 0.39
N GLU A 176 5.71 12.00 0.45
CA GLU A 176 6.63 11.59 -0.62
C GLU A 176 5.92 10.75 -1.70
N VAL A 177 4.74 10.15 -1.38
CA VAL A 177 4.04 9.23 -2.29
C VAL A 177 3.81 9.85 -3.68
N PRO A 178 3.30 11.09 -3.83
CA PRO A 178 3.08 11.66 -5.16
C PRO A 178 4.36 11.78 -5.99
N ALA A 179 5.47 12.16 -5.37
CA ALA A 179 6.76 12.27 -6.05
C ALA A 179 7.30 10.91 -6.51
N VAL A 180 7.09 9.86 -5.70
CA VAL A 180 7.47 8.48 -6.06
C VAL A 180 6.63 7.98 -7.25
N VAL A 181 5.33 8.24 -7.25
CA VAL A 181 4.43 7.86 -8.36
C VAL A 181 4.86 8.57 -9.64
N GLU A 182 5.12 9.87 -9.59
CA GLU A 182 5.58 10.67 -10.73
C GLU A 182 6.88 10.13 -11.33
N ARG A 183 7.87 9.87 -10.49
CA ARG A 183 9.15 9.29 -10.93
C ARG A 183 8.98 7.93 -11.59
N ALA A 184 8.09 7.09 -11.06
CA ALA A 184 7.80 5.78 -11.64
C ALA A 184 7.13 5.89 -13.02
N ILE A 185 6.20 6.83 -13.21
CA ILE A 185 5.57 7.11 -14.50
C ILE A 185 6.59 7.62 -15.51
N LEU A 186 7.44 8.56 -15.11
CA LEU A 186 8.49 9.13 -16.00
C LEU A 186 9.53 8.07 -16.38
N LEU A 187 9.95 7.24 -15.44
CA LEU A 187 10.83 6.10 -15.71
C LEU A 187 10.20 5.15 -16.72
N PHE A 188 8.92 4.80 -16.51
CA PHE A 188 8.19 3.92 -17.42
C PHE A 188 7.99 4.54 -18.81
N GLN A 189 7.77 5.85 -18.89
CA GLN A 189 7.69 6.56 -20.17
C GLN A 189 8.99 6.47 -20.96
N ARG A 190 10.13 6.62 -20.27
CA ARG A 190 11.46 6.65 -20.89
C ARG A 190 11.99 5.26 -21.23
N GLU A 191 11.77 4.27 -20.36
CA GLU A 191 12.44 2.97 -20.43
C GLU A 191 11.48 1.79 -20.56
N GLY A 192 10.17 2.05 -20.52
CA GLY A 192 9.16 1.00 -20.61
C GLY A 192 9.13 0.37 -22.00
N LEU A 193 8.90 -0.94 -22.04
CA LEU A 193 8.74 -1.67 -23.30
C LEU A 193 7.28 -1.59 -23.79
N PRO A 194 7.05 -1.48 -25.11
CA PRO A 194 5.73 -1.65 -25.68
C PRO A 194 5.15 -3.02 -25.29
N GLY A 195 3.82 -3.07 -25.03
CA GLY A 195 3.13 -4.29 -24.61
C GLY A 195 2.49 -5.04 -25.75
#